data_3ea12c753d6dce7cbb6c91c67a1be143
#
_entry.id   3ea12c753d6dce7cbb6c91c67a1be143
#
_cell.length_a   1.000
_cell.length_b   1.000
_cell.length_c   1.000
_cell.angle_alpha   90.00
_cell.angle_beta   90.00
_cell.angle_gamma   90.00
#
_symmetry.space_group_name_H-M   'P 1'
#
loop_
_entity.id
_entity.type
_entity.pdbx_description
1 polymer ?
#
loop_
_entity_poly.entity_id
_entity_poly.type
_entity_poly.pdbx_seq_one_letter_code
_entity_poly.pdbx_strand_id
1 'polypeptide(L)'
;MLRSGRTVHGAVAVVSLAALMLSSACTKGADDGSSNSGDSAQQQVQATSGAASCTPEKYNGGVPKLDLKTITVGFAQSEKEANPFRITETQSIKDEAAKRGIKLITTNAQSDLNKEIADIQGMIAQGAKALIISPLNSEGLDPALKAAQDAKVPVMTIDRLLTTKTACKDYLGWIGSDFVVQGQRAADAMIKATGDTGNVAILLGASGVNVTVDRTKGFKDQLVAKASKLKIVAEQTGDFTREKGQKVTEQLISANPGITAIYAENDEMALGAVAALKGFNKKPGDVKIITIDGTKGAVQGILDGWIAGVIESNPRFGPLAFQALEDFYSGKGVAEKTIISDKEYTKENAASELANAY
;
A
#
# COMPACT_ATOMS: atom_id res chain seq x y z
N MET A 1 9.98 9.45 75.71
CA MET A 1 9.17 8.32 76.26
C MET A 1 9.13 7.31 75.13
N LEU A 2 9.96 6.28 75.19
CA LEU A 2 9.69 4.94 75.70
C LEU A 2 8.60 4.26 74.86
N ARG A 3 8.79 3.18 74.19
CA ARG A 3 9.48 1.90 74.22
C ARG A 3 8.79 1.05 73.15
N SER A 4 9.50 0.33 72.42
CA SER A 4 9.83 -1.10 72.49
C SER A 4 8.84 -1.92 71.66
N GLY A 5 9.16 -2.64 70.62
CA GLY A 5 10.12 -3.72 70.57
C GLY A 5 9.37 -5.03 70.37
N ARG A 6 9.58 -5.78 69.27
CA ARG A 6 10.03 -7.17 69.33
C ARG A 6 9.84 -7.91 67.98
N THR A 7 10.91 -8.37 67.53
CA THR A 7 11.17 -9.48 66.61
C THR A 7 10.50 -10.80 67.05
N VAL A 8 10.05 -11.60 66.09
CA VAL A 8 10.15 -13.08 66.13
C VAL A 8 10.29 -13.66 64.72
N HIS A 9 11.20 -14.55 64.68
CA HIS A 9 11.81 -15.37 63.65
C HIS A 9 10.94 -16.53 63.12
N GLY A 10 11.35 -17.03 61.92
CA GLY A 10 11.30 -18.44 61.55
C GLY A 10 10.21 -18.75 60.54
N ALA A 11 10.39 -19.52 59.50
CA ALA A 11 11.35 -20.57 59.23
C ALA A 11 11.40 -20.82 57.71
N VAL A 12 12.56 -21.25 57.31
CA VAL A 12 12.94 -21.81 55.99
C VAL A 12 12.24 -23.13 55.75
N ALA A 13 11.75 -23.36 54.52
CA ALA A 13 11.56 -24.72 53.98
C ALA A 13 11.99 -24.74 52.53
N VAL A 14 13.13 -25.31 52.31
CA VAL A 14 13.72 -25.78 51.04
C VAL A 14 13.09 -27.13 50.76
N VAL A 15 12.56 -27.34 49.57
CA VAL A 15 12.41 -28.68 48.99
C VAL A 15 12.87 -28.66 47.53
N SER A 16 13.75 -29.62 47.31
CA SER A 16 14.60 -29.79 46.15
C SER A 16 13.92 -30.57 45.00
N LEU A 17 14.46 -30.29 43.79
CA LEU A 17 14.74 -31.18 42.65
C LEU A 17 13.77 -32.32 42.25
N ALA A 18 13.38 -32.31 40.99
CA ALA A 18 13.55 -33.47 40.13
C ALA A 18 13.66 -33.03 38.66
N ALA A 19 14.84 -33.16 38.12
CA ALA A 19 15.12 -33.12 36.70
C ALA A 19 14.73 -34.50 36.08
N LEU A 20 14.07 -34.47 34.96
CA LEU A 20 13.94 -35.64 34.08
C LEU A 20 14.35 -35.21 32.65
N MET A 21 15.56 -35.58 32.31
CA MET A 21 16.03 -35.69 30.93
C MET A 21 15.45 -36.95 30.31
N LEU A 22 14.93 -36.82 29.11
CA LEU A 22 14.79 -37.95 28.17
C LEU A 22 15.30 -37.50 26.81
N SER A 23 16.43 -38.05 26.48
CA SER A 23 17.10 -38.09 25.18
C SER A 23 16.44 -39.14 24.30
N SER A 24 16.50 -38.94 23.01
CA SER A 24 16.56 -39.89 21.90
C SER A 24 15.65 -39.46 20.77
N ALA A 25 15.94 -39.57 19.52
CA ALA A 25 17.05 -40.07 18.75
C ALA A 25 16.88 -39.52 17.32
N CYS A 26 18.02 -39.34 16.69
CA CYS A 26 18.09 -39.07 15.25
C CYS A 26 17.59 -40.26 14.45
N THR A 27 16.73 -40.03 13.45
CA THR A 27 16.71 -40.87 12.26
C THR A 27 16.88 -39.98 11.03
N LYS A 28 17.97 -40.21 10.32
CA LYS A 28 18.20 -39.76 8.95
C LYS A 28 17.25 -40.50 8.02
N GLY A 29 16.51 -39.76 7.21
CA GLY A 29 15.91 -40.23 5.98
C GLY A 29 16.23 -39.21 4.92
N ALA A 30 16.94 -39.63 3.89
CA ALA A 30 17.40 -38.82 2.79
C ALA A 30 16.34 -38.61 1.74
N ASP A 31 16.50 -37.46 1.04
CA ASP A 31 16.11 -37.15 -0.33
C ASP A 31 14.62 -37.21 -0.73
N ASP A 32 14.05 -36.01 -1.05
CA ASP A 32 13.94 -35.65 -2.46
C ASP A 32 13.69 -34.14 -2.58
N GLY A 33 14.51 -33.51 -3.39
CA GLY A 33 14.43 -32.10 -3.71
C GLY A 33 13.17 -31.78 -4.52
N SER A 34 12.42 -30.83 -4.06
CA SER A 34 11.61 -29.96 -4.90
C SER A 34 11.67 -28.56 -4.34
N SER A 35 12.64 -27.82 -4.84
CA SER A 35 12.71 -26.37 -4.67
C SER A 35 11.54 -25.75 -5.41
N ASN A 36 10.44 -25.52 -4.72
CA ASN A 36 9.39 -24.64 -5.20
C ASN A 36 9.60 -23.25 -4.58
N SER A 37 10.52 -22.49 -5.18
CA SER A 37 10.74 -21.09 -4.91
C SER A 37 9.61 -20.27 -5.57
N GLY A 38 8.50 -20.16 -4.88
CA GLY A 38 7.32 -19.42 -5.29
C GLY A 38 6.55 -18.93 -4.07
N ASP A 39 7.28 -18.54 -3.02
CA ASP A 39 6.66 -17.84 -1.88
C ASP A 39 6.53 -16.37 -2.26
N SER A 40 5.42 -16.05 -2.98
CA SER A 40 4.98 -14.67 -3.14
C SER A 40 4.75 -14.15 -1.72
N ALA A 41 5.61 -13.22 -1.27
CA ALA A 41 5.50 -12.59 0.03
C ALA A 41 4.05 -12.16 0.27
N GLN A 42 3.34 -12.90 1.12
CA GLN A 42 1.94 -12.60 1.43
C GLN A 42 1.90 -11.21 2.04
N GLN A 43 1.06 -10.37 1.48
CA GLN A 43 0.81 -9.04 1.98
C GLN A 43 0.26 -9.13 3.42
N GLN A 44 0.98 -8.54 4.36
CA GLN A 44 0.59 -8.58 5.76
C GLN A 44 -0.40 -7.47 6.07
N VAL A 45 -1.43 -7.78 6.83
CA VAL A 45 -2.37 -6.79 7.36
C VAL A 45 -1.77 -6.19 8.62
N GLN A 46 -1.57 -4.87 8.61
CA GLN A 46 -1.08 -4.10 9.75
C GLN A 46 -2.21 -3.80 10.75
N ALA A 47 -3.36 -3.40 10.22
CA ALA A 47 -4.51 -3.05 11.04
C ALA A 47 -5.83 -3.22 10.28
N THR A 48 -6.89 -3.46 11.02
CA THR A 48 -8.26 -3.36 10.52
C THR A 48 -9.02 -2.35 11.38
N SER A 49 -9.81 -1.48 10.76
CA SER A 49 -10.69 -0.56 11.46
C SER A 49 -12.15 -0.77 11.06
N GLY A 50 -13.04 -0.46 11.98
CA GLY A 50 -14.43 -0.86 11.87
C GLY A 50 -14.60 -2.36 12.19
N ALA A 51 -15.63 -2.71 12.98
CA ALA A 51 -15.90 -4.12 13.23
C ALA A 51 -16.15 -4.82 11.88
N ALA A 52 -15.66 -6.05 11.71
CA ALA A 52 -15.98 -6.90 10.55
C ALA A 52 -17.47 -7.21 10.55
N SER A 53 -18.27 -6.24 10.18
CA SER A 53 -19.72 -6.23 10.38
C SER A 53 -20.52 -6.14 9.10
N CYS A 54 -19.85 -5.89 7.97
CA CYS A 54 -20.52 -5.84 6.67
C CYS A 54 -20.77 -7.24 6.15
N THR A 55 -21.98 -7.71 6.30
CA THR A 55 -22.46 -9.04 5.85
C THR A 55 -23.46 -8.89 4.73
N PRO A 56 -23.78 -9.95 3.97
CA PRO A 56 -24.77 -9.90 2.90
C PRO A 56 -26.13 -9.38 3.36
N GLU A 57 -26.53 -9.65 4.60
CA GLU A 57 -27.81 -9.20 5.15
C GLU A 57 -27.83 -7.69 5.41
N LYS A 58 -26.67 -7.10 5.71
CA LYS A 58 -26.56 -5.67 6.05
C LYS A 58 -26.27 -4.80 4.84
N TYR A 59 -25.48 -5.31 3.88
CA TYR A 59 -25.05 -4.53 2.73
C TYR A 59 -26.23 -4.15 1.85
N ASN A 60 -26.42 -2.84 1.61
CA ASN A 60 -27.42 -2.30 0.70
C ASN A 60 -28.83 -2.88 0.88
N GLY A 61 -29.27 -3.07 2.14
CA GLY A 61 -30.59 -3.65 2.46
C GLY A 61 -30.72 -5.14 2.15
N GLY A 62 -29.61 -5.84 2.03
CA GLY A 62 -29.54 -7.28 1.81
C GLY A 62 -29.21 -7.66 0.36
N VAL A 63 -28.25 -8.56 0.22
CA VAL A 63 -27.86 -9.19 -1.05
C VAL A 63 -27.82 -10.72 -0.89
N PRO A 64 -28.00 -11.51 -1.97
CA PRO A 64 -27.91 -12.97 -1.88
C PRO A 64 -26.52 -13.44 -1.44
N LYS A 65 -26.47 -14.50 -0.64
CA LYS A 65 -25.23 -15.26 -0.41
C LYS A 65 -24.94 -16.10 -1.64
N LEU A 66 -23.73 -15.97 -2.18
CA LEU A 66 -23.29 -16.64 -3.38
C LEU A 66 -21.95 -17.35 -3.12
N ASP A 67 -21.68 -18.39 -3.88
CA ASP A 67 -20.36 -19.01 -3.92
C ASP A 67 -19.51 -18.31 -5.01
N LEU A 68 -18.38 -17.72 -4.63
CA LEU A 68 -17.48 -17.03 -5.57
C LEU A 68 -17.03 -17.90 -6.74
N LYS A 69 -16.94 -19.22 -6.56
CA LYS A 69 -16.56 -20.14 -7.63
C LYS A 69 -17.63 -20.32 -8.69
N THR A 70 -18.88 -19.97 -8.37
CA THR A 70 -20.03 -20.13 -9.29
C THR A 70 -20.43 -18.84 -9.99
N ILE A 71 -19.84 -17.71 -9.59
CA ILE A 71 -20.17 -16.39 -10.13
C ILE A 71 -19.03 -15.79 -10.93
N THR A 72 -19.32 -14.75 -11.66
CA THR A 72 -18.32 -13.90 -12.31
C THR A 72 -18.00 -12.72 -11.39
N VAL A 73 -16.73 -12.48 -11.14
CA VAL A 73 -16.21 -11.29 -10.45
C VAL A 73 -15.68 -10.32 -11.50
N GLY A 74 -16.00 -9.02 -11.37
CA GLY A 74 -15.43 -7.97 -12.20
C GLY A 74 -14.28 -7.27 -11.48
N PHE A 75 -13.21 -6.94 -12.22
CA PHE A 75 -12.15 -6.05 -11.75
C PHE A 75 -12.06 -4.82 -12.67
N ALA A 76 -12.28 -3.64 -12.10
CA ALA A 76 -12.11 -2.36 -12.79
C ALA A 76 -10.76 -1.74 -12.41
N GLN A 77 -9.83 -1.72 -13.36
CA GLN A 77 -8.60 -0.96 -13.27
C GLN A 77 -8.83 0.45 -13.84
N SER A 78 -8.53 1.47 -13.05
CA SER A 78 -8.77 2.86 -13.44
C SER A 78 -7.73 3.43 -14.39
N GLU A 79 -6.46 3.11 -14.19
CA GLU A 79 -5.36 3.74 -14.90
C GLU A 79 -4.73 2.79 -15.93
N LYS A 80 -4.00 3.42 -16.88
CA LYS A 80 -3.15 2.66 -17.81
C LYS A 80 -2.18 1.77 -17.05
N GLU A 81 -2.05 0.53 -17.48
CA GLU A 81 -1.00 -0.38 -17.03
C GLU A 81 0.35 -0.01 -17.66
N ALA A 82 0.79 1.23 -17.41
CA ALA A 82 2.02 1.81 -17.95
C ALA A 82 3.12 1.95 -16.88
N ASN A 83 2.78 1.75 -15.62
CA ASN A 83 3.73 1.75 -14.51
C ASN A 83 3.70 0.41 -13.75
N PRO A 84 4.79 0.06 -13.04
CA PRO A 84 4.89 -1.22 -12.34
C PRO A 84 3.80 -1.42 -11.28
N PHE A 85 3.35 -0.37 -10.59
CA PHE A 85 2.28 -0.47 -9.59
C PHE A 85 0.99 -1.03 -10.21
N ARG A 86 0.47 -0.41 -11.28
CA ARG A 86 -0.78 -0.85 -11.93
C ARG A 86 -0.66 -2.19 -12.63
N ILE A 87 0.51 -2.49 -13.22
CA ILE A 87 0.79 -3.80 -13.80
C ILE A 87 0.71 -4.89 -12.72
N THR A 88 1.39 -4.68 -11.59
CA THR A 88 1.43 -5.65 -10.48
C THR A 88 0.08 -5.78 -9.80
N GLU A 89 -0.64 -4.67 -9.61
CA GLU A 89 -2.01 -4.68 -9.07
C GLU A 89 -2.94 -5.56 -9.91
N THR A 90 -2.99 -5.31 -11.20
CA THR A 90 -3.83 -6.10 -12.13
C THR A 90 -3.40 -7.58 -12.15
N GLN A 91 -2.09 -7.84 -12.20
CA GLN A 91 -1.57 -9.20 -12.21
C GLN A 91 -1.93 -9.95 -10.93
N SER A 92 -1.80 -9.30 -9.77
CA SER A 92 -2.17 -9.89 -8.47
C SER A 92 -3.64 -10.32 -8.41
N ILE A 93 -4.55 -9.49 -8.95
CA ILE A 93 -5.97 -9.83 -9.02
C ILE A 93 -6.21 -11.03 -9.95
N LYS A 94 -5.57 -11.03 -11.14
CA LYS A 94 -5.69 -12.13 -12.11
C LYS A 94 -5.15 -13.46 -11.57
N ASP A 95 -3.97 -13.42 -10.94
CA ASP A 95 -3.33 -14.61 -10.39
C ASP A 95 -4.15 -15.23 -9.26
N GLU A 96 -4.66 -14.39 -8.35
CA GLU A 96 -5.47 -14.90 -7.24
C GLU A 96 -6.82 -15.44 -7.71
N ALA A 97 -7.46 -14.80 -8.69
CA ALA A 97 -8.68 -15.34 -9.30
C ALA A 97 -8.43 -16.72 -9.93
N ALA A 98 -7.34 -16.85 -10.70
CA ALA A 98 -6.95 -18.11 -11.32
C ALA A 98 -6.65 -19.20 -10.26
N LYS A 99 -5.88 -18.86 -9.23
CA LYS A 99 -5.54 -19.76 -8.11
C LYS A 99 -6.78 -20.28 -7.39
N ARG A 100 -7.80 -19.44 -7.21
CA ARG A 100 -9.07 -19.83 -6.55
C ARG A 100 -10.08 -20.46 -7.52
N GLY A 101 -9.82 -20.49 -8.83
CA GLY A 101 -10.74 -20.98 -9.84
C GLY A 101 -11.97 -20.09 -10.03
N ILE A 102 -11.83 -18.77 -9.81
CA ILE A 102 -12.90 -17.78 -9.92
C ILE A 102 -12.91 -17.20 -11.34
N LYS A 103 -14.10 -17.13 -11.95
CA LYS A 103 -14.27 -16.48 -13.26
C LYS A 103 -14.13 -14.97 -13.10
N LEU A 104 -13.13 -14.39 -13.74
CA LEU A 104 -12.82 -12.97 -13.68
C LEU A 104 -13.05 -12.30 -15.05
N ILE A 105 -13.68 -11.13 -15.06
CA ILE A 105 -13.66 -10.19 -16.18
C ILE A 105 -12.93 -8.93 -15.73
N THR A 106 -12.11 -8.36 -16.61
CA THR A 106 -11.29 -7.19 -16.29
C THR A 106 -11.52 -6.08 -17.30
N THR A 107 -11.54 -4.85 -16.82
CA THR A 107 -11.55 -3.64 -17.66
C THR A 107 -10.40 -2.73 -17.29
N ASN A 108 -10.09 -1.78 -18.16
CA ASN A 108 -9.11 -0.75 -17.89
C ASN A 108 -9.61 0.58 -18.46
N ALA A 109 -9.83 1.54 -17.56
CA ALA A 109 -10.41 2.83 -17.90
C ALA A 109 -9.43 3.80 -18.60
N GLN A 110 -8.15 3.46 -18.69
CA GLN A 110 -7.13 4.27 -19.37
C GLN A 110 -7.00 5.69 -18.82
N SER A 111 -7.26 5.89 -17.52
CA SER A 111 -7.27 7.16 -16.83
C SER A 111 -8.41 8.10 -17.25
N ASP A 112 -9.55 7.53 -17.66
CA ASP A 112 -10.78 8.25 -17.99
C ASP A 112 -11.91 7.82 -17.03
N LEU A 113 -12.41 8.75 -16.22
CA LEU A 113 -13.46 8.50 -15.23
C LEU A 113 -14.78 8.06 -15.89
N ASN A 114 -15.15 8.66 -17.03
CA ASN A 114 -16.38 8.27 -17.71
C ASN A 114 -16.29 6.85 -18.25
N LYS A 115 -15.10 6.48 -18.74
CA LYS A 115 -14.85 5.11 -19.17
C LYS A 115 -14.88 4.15 -18.00
N GLU A 116 -14.32 4.50 -16.83
CA GLU A 116 -14.38 3.67 -15.64
C GLU A 116 -15.83 3.40 -15.22
N ILE A 117 -16.67 4.43 -15.21
CA ILE A 117 -18.10 4.29 -14.93
C ILE A 117 -18.79 3.35 -15.94
N ALA A 118 -18.53 3.56 -17.24
CA ALA A 118 -19.11 2.72 -18.30
C ALA A 118 -18.60 1.27 -18.24
N ASP A 119 -17.33 1.06 -17.94
CA ASP A 119 -16.71 -0.25 -17.77
C ASP A 119 -17.36 -1.02 -16.60
N ILE A 120 -17.55 -0.37 -15.45
CA ILE A 120 -18.22 -0.97 -14.27
C ILE A 120 -19.67 -1.36 -14.62
N GLN A 121 -20.43 -0.45 -15.22
CA GLN A 121 -21.80 -0.72 -15.67
C GLN A 121 -21.85 -1.87 -16.70
N GLY A 122 -20.88 -1.90 -17.62
CA GLY A 122 -20.72 -2.95 -18.61
C GLY A 122 -20.45 -4.33 -17.99
N MET A 123 -19.61 -4.41 -16.95
CA MET A 123 -19.34 -5.67 -16.22
C MET A 123 -20.61 -6.17 -15.51
N ILE A 124 -21.40 -5.28 -14.90
CA ILE A 124 -22.69 -5.63 -14.28
C ILE A 124 -23.66 -6.20 -15.34
N ALA A 125 -23.76 -5.54 -16.49
CA ALA A 125 -24.60 -6.00 -17.60
C ALA A 125 -24.13 -7.37 -18.17
N GLN A 126 -22.83 -7.66 -18.13
CA GLN A 126 -22.25 -8.96 -18.50
C GLN A 126 -22.45 -10.04 -17.44
N GLY A 127 -23.10 -9.71 -16.32
CA GLY A 127 -23.47 -10.67 -15.29
C GLY A 127 -22.48 -10.80 -14.14
N ALA A 128 -21.55 -9.85 -13.96
CA ALA A 128 -20.74 -9.80 -12.74
C ALA A 128 -21.63 -9.74 -11.49
N LYS A 129 -21.31 -10.53 -10.48
CA LYS A 129 -22.06 -10.62 -9.21
C LYS A 129 -21.30 -10.08 -8.02
N ALA A 130 -20.02 -9.74 -8.19
CA ALA A 130 -19.20 -8.99 -7.28
C ALA A 130 -18.20 -8.15 -8.09
N LEU A 131 -17.76 -7.03 -7.54
CA LEU A 131 -16.78 -6.14 -8.16
C LEU A 131 -15.62 -5.87 -7.20
N ILE A 132 -14.42 -5.79 -7.76
CA ILE A 132 -13.24 -5.20 -7.16
C ILE A 132 -12.93 -3.96 -7.99
N ILE A 133 -12.80 -2.79 -7.35
CA ILE A 133 -12.57 -1.52 -8.03
C ILE A 133 -11.33 -0.85 -7.45
N SER A 134 -10.41 -0.43 -8.31
CA SER A 134 -9.32 0.49 -8.02
C SER A 134 -9.73 1.87 -8.54
N PRO A 135 -10.28 2.78 -7.70
CA PRO A 135 -10.88 4.03 -8.19
C PRO A 135 -9.88 4.98 -8.86
N LEU A 136 -10.26 5.63 -9.95
CA LEU A 136 -9.44 6.67 -10.57
C LEU A 136 -9.31 7.89 -9.67
N ASN A 137 -10.42 8.33 -9.12
CA ASN A 137 -10.51 9.46 -8.19
C ASN A 137 -11.19 9.04 -6.89
N SER A 138 -10.99 9.82 -5.83
CA SER A 138 -11.67 9.59 -4.55
C SER A 138 -13.15 9.96 -4.57
N GLU A 139 -13.62 10.58 -5.65
CA GLU A 139 -15.00 10.99 -5.88
C GLU A 139 -15.41 10.78 -7.35
N GLY A 140 -16.71 10.84 -7.64
CA GLY A 140 -17.24 10.83 -9.00
C GLY A 140 -17.72 9.47 -9.51
N LEU A 141 -17.53 8.37 -8.76
CA LEU A 141 -18.03 7.04 -9.14
C LEU A 141 -19.51 6.79 -8.80
N ASP A 142 -20.26 7.85 -8.40
CA ASP A 142 -21.67 7.73 -8.02
C ASP A 142 -22.55 6.95 -9.00
N PRO A 143 -22.48 7.20 -10.33
CA PRO A 143 -23.32 6.47 -11.28
C PRO A 143 -23.00 4.97 -11.33
N ALA A 144 -21.71 4.60 -11.19
CA ALA A 144 -21.27 3.21 -11.19
C ALA A 144 -21.70 2.49 -9.91
N LEU A 145 -21.49 3.14 -8.74
CA LEU A 145 -21.90 2.60 -7.45
C LEU A 145 -23.41 2.45 -7.37
N LYS A 146 -24.17 3.42 -7.88
CA LYS A 146 -25.64 3.31 -7.98
C LYS A 146 -26.07 2.12 -8.83
N ALA A 147 -25.45 1.91 -9.99
CA ALA A 147 -25.75 0.77 -10.83
C ALA A 147 -25.44 -0.57 -10.12
N ALA A 148 -24.34 -0.64 -9.38
CA ALA A 148 -24.01 -1.82 -8.58
C ALA A 148 -25.03 -2.05 -7.44
N GLN A 149 -25.45 -1.00 -6.75
CA GLN A 149 -26.48 -1.07 -5.71
C GLN A 149 -27.82 -1.55 -6.25
N ASP A 150 -28.28 -1.00 -7.38
CA ASP A 150 -29.56 -1.37 -8.02
C ASP A 150 -29.55 -2.83 -8.50
N ALA A 151 -28.39 -3.30 -8.99
CA ALA A 151 -28.20 -4.69 -9.41
C ALA A 151 -27.91 -5.66 -8.25
N LYS A 152 -27.82 -5.17 -6.98
CA LYS A 152 -27.42 -5.96 -5.81
C LYS A 152 -26.03 -6.62 -5.97
N VAL A 153 -25.10 -5.94 -6.62
CA VAL A 153 -23.72 -6.37 -6.84
C VAL A 153 -22.80 -5.71 -5.80
N PRO A 154 -22.23 -6.44 -4.86
CA PRO A 154 -21.30 -5.87 -3.88
C PRO A 154 -19.98 -5.42 -4.52
N VAL A 155 -19.45 -4.30 -3.99
CA VAL A 155 -18.24 -3.65 -4.46
C VAL A 155 -17.18 -3.64 -3.35
N MET A 156 -16.02 -4.20 -3.60
CA MET A 156 -14.81 -4.04 -2.78
C MET A 156 -13.90 -3.00 -3.42
N THR A 157 -13.39 -2.04 -2.66
CA THR A 157 -12.46 -1.03 -3.18
C THR A 157 -11.03 -1.33 -2.71
N ILE A 158 -10.05 -1.08 -3.58
CA ILE A 158 -8.63 -1.25 -3.30
C ILE A 158 -7.85 0.03 -3.66
N ASP A 159 -6.65 0.18 -3.10
CA ASP A 159 -5.75 1.31 -3.32
C ASP A 159 -6.38 2.65 -2.88
N ARG A 160 -7.08 3.36 -3.75
CA ARG A 160 -7.67 4.67 -3.45
C ARG A 160 -8.98 4.58 -2.68
N LEU A 161 -9.13 5.45 -1.68
CA LEU A 161 -10.32 5.53 -0.85
C LEU A 161 -11.39 6.43 -1.52
N LEU A 162 -12.63 5.99 -1.47
CA LEU A 162 -13.78 6.82 -1.83
C LEU A 162 -14.19 7.68 -0.63
N THR A 163 -13.77 8.95 -0.63
CA THR A 163 -13.85 9.84 0.54
C THR A 163 -15.27 10.30 0.91
N THR A 164 -16.20 10.28 -0.05
CA THR A 164 -17.59 10.72 0.14
C THR A 164 -18.57 9.55 0.27
N LYS A 165 -18.07 8.32 0.37
CA LYS A 165 -18.88 7.10 0.40
C LYS A 165 -18.72 6.36 1.72
N THR A 166 -19.72 5.58 2.08
CA THR A 166 -19.81 4.87 3.36
C THR A 166 -19.64 3.37 3.15
N ALA A 167 -18.70 2.77 3.86
CA ALA A 167 -18.53 1.32 3.88
C ALA A 167 -19.79 0.61 4.38
N CYS A 168 -20.02 -0.60 3.89
CA CYS A 168 -21.22 -1.43 4.12
C CYS A 168 -22.55 -0.83 3.62
N LYS A 169 -22.51 0.33 2.99
CA LYS A 169 -23.66 0.97 2.34
C LYS A 169 -23.40 1.11 0.84
N ASP A 170 -22.37 1.87 0.49
CA ASP A 170 -22.04 2.19 -0.89
C ASP A 170 -21.03 1.20 -1.48
N TYR A 171 -20.16 0.64 -0.65
CA TYR A 171 -19.19 -0.41 -0.95
C TYR A 171 -18.95 -1.27 0.30
N LEU A 172 -18.34 -2.45 0.17
CA LEU A 172 -18.13 -3.38 1.30
C LEU A 172 -17.16 -2.83 2.33
N GLY A 173 -15.98 -2.50 1.87
CA GLY A 173 -14.84 -2.02 2.60
C GLY A 173 -13.71 -1.65 1.66
N TRP A 174 -12.62 -1.13 2.21
CA TRP A 174 -11.45 -0.68 1.49
C TRP A 174 -10.19 -1.41 1.97
N ILE A 175 -9.30 -1.75 1.03
CA ILE A 175 -7.98 -2.33 1.29
C ILE A 175 -6.93 -1.42 0.68
N GLY A 176 -5.97 -0.97 1.47
CA GLY A 176 -4.89 -0.11 1.01
C GLY A 176 -3.87 0.20 2.08
N SER A 177 -2.92 1.06 1.75
CA SER A 177 -1.89 1.55 2.65
C SER A 177 -2.40 2.74 3.49
N ASP A 178 -1.79 2.97 4.65
CA ASP A 178 -1.96 4.24 5.37
C ASP A 178 -1.07 5.31 4.73
N PHE A 179 -1.65 6.09 3.82
CA PHE A 179 -0.91 7.09 3.05
C PHE A 179 -0.39 8.24 3.91
N VAL A 180 -1.05 8.56 5.04
CA VAL A 180 -0.54 9.55 6.00
C VAL A 180 0.73 9.01 6.64
N VAL A 181 0.72 7.74 7.09
CA VAL A 181 1.90 7.08 7.67
C VAL A 181 3.01 6.93 6.63
N GLN A 182 2.70 6.64 5.37
CA GLN A 182 3.71 6.63 4.31
C GLN A 182 4.41 8.00 4.18
N GLY A 183 3.65 9.09 4.16
CA GLY A 183 4.19 10.45 4.14
C GLY A 183 5.05 10.77 5.37
N GLN A 184 4.61 10.37 6.57
CA GLN A 184 5.38 10.54 7.81
C GLN A 184 6.72 9.79 7.74
N ARG A 185 6.71 8.53 7.31
CA ARG A 185 7.93 7.72 7.15
C ARG A 185 8.87 8.31 6.09
N ALA A 186 8.33 8.85 5.00
CA ALA A 186 9.12 9.54 3.98
C ALA A 186 9.79 10.80 4.56
N ALA A 187 9.13 11.54 5.45
CA ALA A 187 9.74 12.68 6.13
C ALA A 187 10.86 12.26 7.09
N ASP A 188 10.65 11.20 7.89
CA ASP A 188 11.70 10.66 8.78
C ASP A 188 12.92 10.19 7.97
N ALA A 189 12.69 9.50 6.84
CA ALA A 189 13.76 9.09 5.93
C ALA A 189 14.48 10.30 5.31
N MET A 190 13.75 11.37 4.95
CA MET A 190 14.33 12.61 4.41
C MET A 190 15.19 13.33 5.45
N ILE A 191 14.70 13.47 6.68
CA ILE A 191 15.48 14.05 7.80
C ILE A 191 16.79 13.28 7.98
N LYS A 192 16.72 11.95 8.01
CA LYS A 192 17.91 11.08 8.14
C LYS A 192 18.87 11.24 6.95
N ALA A 193 18.36 11.27 5.72
CA ALA A 193 19.18 11.34 4.51
C ALA A 193 19.91 12.68 4.34
N THR A 194 19.31 13.79 4.83
CA THR A 194 19.81 15.15 4.68
C THR A 194 20.56 15.68 5.90
N GLY A 195 20.52 14.95 7.03
CA GLY A 195 21.02 15.46 8.31
C GLY A 195 20.19 16.66 8.82
N ASP A 196 18.90 16.66 8.52
CA ASP A 196 17.91 17.67 8.93
C ASP A 196 18.23 19.09 8.43
N THR A 197 18.82 19.21 7.24
CA THR A 197 19.11 20.53 6.61
C THR A 197 18.88 20.46 5.11
N GLY A 198 18.42 21.57 4.52
CA GLY A 198 18.31 21.68 3.08
C GLY A 198 16.96 22.17 2.58
N ASN A 199 16.89 22.33 1.27
CA ASN A 199 15.71 22.80 0.54
C ASN A 199 15.08 21.62 -0.19
N VAL A 200 13.84 21.32 0.16
CA VAL A 200 13.05 20.18 -0.37
C VAL A 200 12.11 20.66 -1.45
N ALA A 201 12.10 20.01 -2.60
CA ALA A 201 11.02 20.06 -3.56
C ALA A 201 10.12 18.84 -3.40
N ILE A 202 8.80 19.02 -3.51
CA ILE A 202 7.83 17.93 -3.51
C ILE A 202 7.29 17.72 -4.93
N LEU A 203 7.43 16.50 -5.45
CA LEU A 203 6.75 16.05 -6.66
C LEU A 203 5.44 15.40 -6.24
N LEU A 204 4.35 16.14 -6.39
CA LEU A 204 3.00 15.71 -6.01
C LEU A 204 2.46 14.70 -7.01
N GLY A 205 1.65 13.78 -6.54
CA GLY A 205 0.90 12.87 -7.37
C GLY A 205 -0.24 13.52 -8.15
N ALA A 206 -1.20 12.70 -8.58
CA ALA A 206 -2.37 13.16 -9.32
C ALA A 206 -3.32 13.95 -8.40
N SER A 207 -3.98 14.96 -8.97
CA SER A 207 -5.02 15.71 -8.27
C SER A 207 -6.31 14.89 -8.15
N GLY A 208 -7.11 15.16 -7.12
CA GLY A 208 -8.43 14.52 -6.94
C GLY A 208 -8.39 13.14 -6.29
N VAL A 209 -7.23 12.71 -5.81
CA VAL A 209 -7.07 11.43 -5.10
C VAL A 209 -6.55 11.64 -3.67
N ASN A 210 -7.08 10.85 -2.74
CA ASN A 210 -6.65 10.91 -1.34
C ASN A 210 -5.16 10.57 -1.15
N VAL A 211 -4.59 9.72 -1.99
CA VAL A 211 -3.17 9.31 -1.93
C VAL A 211 -2.25 10.54 -1.93
N THR A 212 -2.43 11.46 -2.89
CA THR A 212 -1.64 12.70 -2.96
C THR A 212 -1.86 13.58 -1.72
N VAL A 213 -3.13 13.78 -1.33
CA VAL A 213 -3.47 14.63 -0.17
C VAL A 213 -2.86 14.07 1.11
N ASP A 214 -3.02 12.78 1.35
CA ASP A 214 -2.61 12.11 2.59
C ASP A 214 -1.08 11.98 2.68
N ARG A 215 -0.39 11.62 1.58
CA ARG A 215 1.09 11.56 1.52
C ARG A 215 1.71 12.93 1.74
N THR A 216 1.19 13.97 1.08
CA THR A 216 1.64 15.35 1.28
C THR A 216 1.43 15.80 2.73
N LYS A 217 0.22 15.56 3.27
CA LYS A 217 -0.13 15.91 4.65
C LYS A 217 0.79 15.22 5.64
N GLY A 218 0.95 13.90 5.52
CA GLY A 218 1.80 13.10 6.40
C GLY A 218 3.24 13.61 6.41
N PHE A 219 3.80 13.91 5.24
CA PHE A 219 5.17 14.43 5.11
C PHE A 219 5.33 15.80 5.81
N LYS A 220 4.44 16.74 5.53
CA LYS A 220 4.49 18.09 6.11
C LYS A 220 4.27 18.08 7.62
N ASP A 221 3.26 17.39 8.08
CA ASP A 221 2.94 17.30 9.51
C ASP A 221 4.08 16.66 10.30
N GLN A 222 4.75 15.66 9.74
CA GLN A 222 5.89 15.01 10.39
C GLN A 222 7.10 15.95 10.50
N LEU A 223 7.40 16.73 9.46
CA LEU A 223 8.46 17.76 9.55
C LEU A 223 8.17 18.76 10.68
N VAL A 224 6.92 19.20 10.82
CA VAL A 224 6.51 20.08 11.93
C VAL A 224 6.64 19.38 13.27
N ALA A 225 6.13 18.15 13.39
CA ALA A 225 6.18 17.38 14.64
C ALA A 225 7.61 17.09 15.12
N LYS A 226 8.56 16.94 14.18
CA LYS A 226 9.99 16.77 14.47
C LYS A 226 10.75 18.08 14.64
N ALA A 227 10.09 19.24 14.54
CA ALA A 227 10.75 20.55 14.51
C ALA A 227 11.92 20.58 13.50
N SER A 228 11.73 19.99 12.34
CA SER A 228 12.73 19.84 11.30
C SER A 228 13.17 21.19 10.73
N LYS A 229 14.46 21.30 10.37
CA LYS A 229 15.06 22.46 9.74
C LYS A 229 14.95 22.43 8.21
N LEU A 230 14.42 21.37 7.66
CA LEU A 230 14.16 21.27 6.22
C LEU A 230 13.15 22.33 5.77
N LYS A 231 13.40 22.92 4.61
CA LYS A 231 12.53 23.95 4.04
C LYS A 231 11.89 23.43 2.75
N ILE A 232 10.57 23.34 2.72
CA ILE A 232 9.85 23.06 1.49
C ILE A 232 9.86 24.35 0.66
N VAL A 233 10.54 24.33 -0.48
CA VAL A 233 10.73 25.50 -1.35
C VAL A 233 9.92 25.45 -2.64
N ALA A 234 9.41 24.28 -3.00
CA ALA A 234 8.57 24.10 -4.18
C ALA A 234 7.72 22.84 -4.06
N GLU A 235 6.54 22.91 -4.66
CA GLU A 235 5.61 21.79 -4.79
C GLU A 235 4.96 21.85 -6.17
N GLN A 236 5.03 20.75 -6.93
CA GLN A 236 4.41 20.71 -8.26
C GLN A 236 4.00 19.28 -8.62
N THR A 237 2.84 19.13 -9.27
CA THR A 237 2.35 17.82 -9.66
C THR A 237 3.14 17.23 -10.83
N GLY A 238 3.59 15.98 -10.65
CA GLY A 238 4.15 15.12 -11.69
C GLY A 238 3.19 13.98 -12.06
N ASP A 239 1.98 13.98 -11.46
CA ASP A 239 0.83 13.16 -11.89
C ASP A 239 1.11 11.65 -11.89
N PHE A 240 2.00 11.21 -10.96
CA PHE A 240 2.49 9.83 -10.83
C PHE A 240 3.20 9.27 -12.08
N THR A 241 3.61 10.11 -13.03
CA THR A 241 4.26 9.64 -14.26
C THR A 241 5.73 10.03 -14.33
N ARG A 242 6.55 9.16 -14.93
CA ARG A 242 8.00 9.38 -15.09
C ARG A 242 8.30 10.61 -15.93
N GLU A 243 7.60 10.75 -17.05
CA GLU A 243 7.80 11.87 -17.99
C GLU A 243 7.50 13.22 -17.33
N LYS A 244 6.34 13.33 -16.66
CA LYS A 244 6.00 14.57 -15.95
C LYS A 244 6.93 14.82 -14.77
N GLY A 245 7.30 13.78 -14.00
CA GLY A 245 8.28 13.87 -12.93
C GLY A 245 9.60 14.43 -13.41
N GLN A 246 10.11 13.99 -14.57
CA GLN A 246 11.30 14.52 -15.19
C GLN A 246 11.13 15.99 -15.56
N LYS A 247 10.10 16.32 -16.34
CA LYS A 247 9.85 17.70 -16.80
C LYS A 247 9.68 18.69 -15.65
N VAL A 248 8.92 18.30 -14.62
CA VAL A 248 8.73 19.13 -13.42
C VAL A 248 10.04 19.32 -12.68
N THR A 249 10.85 18.29 -12.53
CA THR A 249 12.16 18.41 -11.87
C THR A 249 13.09 19.31 -12.64
N GLU A 250 13.13 19.25 -13.97
CA GLU A 250 13.91 20.16 -14.81
C GLU A 250 13.51 21.63 -14.57
N GLN A 251 12.21 21.90 -14.50
CA GLN A 251 11.68 23.25 -14.23
C GLN A 251 12.05 23.72 -12.81
N LEU A 252 11.88 22.86 -11.80
CA LEU A 252 12.14 23.19 -10.41
C LEU A 252 13.61 23.46 -10.13
N ILE A 253 14.53 22.63 -10.67
CA ILE A 253 15.98 22.80 -10.51
C ILE A 253 16.45 24.07 -11.25
N SER A 254 15.90 24.36 -12.43
CA SER A 254 16.22 25.60 -13.16
C SER A 254 15.78 26.84 -12.40
N ALA A 255 14.57 26.84 -11.82
CA ALA A 255 14.02 27.95 -11.06
C ALA A 255 14.66 28.11 -9.67
N ASN A 256 15.06 26.99 -9.04
CA ASN A 256 15.58 26.93 -7.68
C ASN A 256 16.85 26.06 -7.63
N PRO A 257 18.00 26.59 -8.08
CA PRO A 257 19.26 25.81 -8.09
C PRO A 257 19.73 25.35 -6.70
N GLY A 258 19.17 25.92 -5.64
CA GLY A 258 19.45 25.58 -4.25
C GLY A 258 18.65 24.37 -3.71
N ILE A 259 17.86 23.68 -4.52
CA ILE A 259 17.20 22.43 -4.12
C ILE A 259 18.26 21.37 -3.85
N THR A 260 18.21 20.79 -2.64
CA THR A 260 19.14 19.75 -2.16
C THR A 260 18.46 18.42 -1.89
N ALA A 261 17.13 18.41 -1.91
CA ALA A 261 16.35 17.20 -1.68
C ALA A 261 15.04 17.21 -2.48
N ILE A 262 14.56 16.02 -2.84
CA ILE A 262 13.29 15.82 -3.54
C ILE A 262 12.51 14.73 -2.79
N TYR A 263 11.29 15.05 -2.38
CA TYR A 263 10.29 14.07 -2.01
C TYR A 263 9.39 13.83 -3.21
N ALA A 264 9.42 12.62 -3.75
CA ALA A 264 8.52 12.20 -4.82
C ALA A 264 7.46 11.26 -4.26
N GLU A 265 6.18 11.59 -4.46
CA GLU A 265 5.08 10.78 -3.92
C GLU A 265 4.88 9.44 -4.62
N ASN A 266 5.67 9.16 -5.68
CA ASN A 266 5.82 7.81 -6.22
C ASN A 266 7.16 7.63 -6.94
N ASP A 267 7.51 6.37 -7.16
CA ASP A 267 8.78 5.94 -7.74
C ASP A 267 8.97 6.39 -9.19
N GLU A 268 7.90 6.39 -10.00
CA GLU A 268 8.00 6.81 -11.40
C GLU A 268 8.43 8.28 -11.50
N MET A 269 7.87 9.15 -10.66
CA MET A 269 8.31 10.55 -10.61
C MET A 269 9.75 10.68 -10.08
N ALA A 270 10.14 9.85 -9.10
CA ALA A 270 11.51 9.84 -8.59
C ALA A 270 12.52 9.41 -9.68
N LEU A 271 12.19 8.38 -10.46
CA LEU A 271 13.02 7.96 -11.58
C LEU A 271 13.09 9.02 -12.70
N GLY A 272 11.99 9.75 -12.90
CA GLY A 272 11.99 10.95 -13.74
C GLY A 272 12.91 12.04 -13.21
N ALA A 273 12.87 12.29 -11.89
CA ALA A 273 13.77 13.26 -11.23
C ALA A 273 15.24 12.86 -11.39
N VAL A 274 15.57 11.57 -11.26
CA VAL A 274 16.93 11.06 -11.53
C VAL A 274 17.37 11.35 -12.96
N ALA A 275 16.48 11.17 -13.94
CA ALA A 275 16.79 11.47 -15.35
C ALA A 275 17.06 12.99 -15.54
N ALA A 276 16.24 13.86 -14.94
CA ALA A 276 16.44 15.30 -14.95
C ALA A 276 17.79 15.70 -14.32
N LEU A 277 18.10 15.17 -13.13
CA LEU A 277 19.34 15.47 -12.42
C LEU A 277 20.58 15.07 -13.22
N LYS A 278 20.55 13.93 -13.93
CA LYS A 278 21.61 13.53 -14.87
C LYS A 278 21.77 14.54 -15.99
N GLY A 279 20.68 15.10 -16.53
CA GLY A 279 20.71 16.18 -17.52
C GLY A 279 21.36 17.46 -17.02
N PHE A 280 21.28 17.74 -15.72
CA PHE A 280 21.98 18.86 -15.06
C PHE A 280 23.41 18.48 -14.59
N ASN A 281 23.98 17.39 -15.03
CA ASN A 281 25.31 16.89 -14.65
C ASN A 281 25.47 16.69 -13.12
N LYS A 282 24.38 16.46 -12.39
CA LYS A 282 24.44 16.07 -10.98
C LYS A 282 24.96 14.64 -10.86
N LYS A 283 25.56 14.33 -9.72
CA LYS A 283 26.06 12.99 -9.38
C LYS A 283 25.12 12.31 -8.38
N PRO A 284 25.19 10.96 -8.26
CA PRO A 284 24.50 10.26 -7.19
C PRO A 284 24.77 10.89 -5.82
N GLY A 285 23.71 11.21 -5.09
CA GLY A 285 23.79 11.79 -3.76
C GLY A 285 23.90 13.32 -3.68
N ASP A 286 24.10 14.04 -4.79
CA ASP A 286 24.11 15.52 -4.80
C ASP A 286 22.74 16.10 -4.38
N VAL A 287 21.67 15.44 -4.78
CA VAL A 287 20.30 15.73 -4.35
C VAL A 287 19.73 14.46 -3.72
N LYS A 288 19.25 14.54 -2.48
CA LYS A 288 18.67 13.40 -1.77
C LYS A 288 17.25 13.16 -2.24
N ILE A 289 16.95 11.96 -2.70
CA ILE A 289 15.60 11.58 -3.16
C ILE A 289 15.02 10.56 -2.19
N ILE A 290 13.84 10.85 -1.65
CA ILE A 290 12.98 9.90 -0.96
C ILE A 290 11.71 9.73 -1.79
N THR A 291 11.24 8.50 -1.92
CA THR A 291 10.08 8.20 -2.74
C THR A 291 9.20 7.10 -2.11
N ILE A 292 8.06 6.85 -2.73
CA ILE A 292 7.10 5.84 -2.29
C ILE A 292 6.77 4.94 -3.48
N ASP A 293 6.59 3.67 -3.25
CA ASP A 293 6.01 2.53 -3.95
C ASP A 293 6.80 1.24 -3.70
N GLY A 294 8.08 1.13 -4.04
CA GLY A 294 8.89 -0.09 -3.89
C GLY A 294 9.09 -0.85 -5.21
N THR A 295 9.13 -0.12 -6.32
CA THR A 295 9.42 -0.70 -7.63
C THR A 295 10.87 -1.16 -7.75
N LYS A 296 11.15 -2.18 -8.56
CA LYS A 296 12.53 -2.62 -8.84
C LYS A 296 13.43 -1.48 -9.32
N GLY A 297 12.87 -0.58 -10.12
CA GLY A 297 13.62 0.57 -10.63
C GLY A 297 14.08 1.52 -9.53
N ALA A 298 13.22 1.80 -8.55
CA ALA A 298 13.57 2.67 -7.44
C ALA A 298 14.51 2.00 -6.43
N VAL A 299 14.28 0.72 -6.12
CA VAL A 299 15.17 -0.05 -5.26
C VAL A 299 16.57 -0.19 -5.89
N GLN A 300 16.66 -0.40 -7.22
CA GLN A 300 17.93 -0.32 -7.95
C GLN A 300 18.53 1.08 -7.87
N GLY A 301 17.71 2.13 -7.91
CA GLY A 301 18.15 3.52 -7.73
C GLY A 301 18.81 3.79 -6.38
N ILE A 302 18.44 3.03 -5.32
CA ILE A 302 19.16 3.06 -4.03
C ILE A 302 20.56 2.47 -4.19
N LEU A 303 20.69 1.33 -4.84
CA LEU A 303 21.99 0.67 -5.06
C LEU A 303 22.92 1.52 -5.92
N ASP A 304 22.35 2.23 -6.90
CA ASP A 304 23.08 3.16 -7.77
C ASP A 304 23.41 4.50 -7.08
N GLY A 305 22.91 4.74 -5.85
CA GLY A 305 23.17 5.92 -5.05
C GLY A 305 22.35 7.16 -5.43
N TRP A 306 21.38 7.05 -6.34
CA TRP A 306 20.51 8.16 -6.76
C TRP A 306 19.34 8.40 -5.81
N ILE A 307 18.78 7.34 -5.23
CA ILE A 307 17.65 7.36 -4.30
C ILE A 307 18.19 7.03 -2.91
N ALA A 308 17.78 7.80 -1.91
CA ALA A 308 18.24 7.63 -0.54
C ALA A 308 17.36 6.66 0.27
N GLY A 309 16.11 6.49 -0.12
CA GLY A 309 15.18 5.54 0.50
C GLY A 309 13.84 5.50 -0.22
N VAL A 310 13.15 4.37 -0.07
CA VAL A 310 11.82 4.12 -0.65
C VAL A 310 10.92 3.57 0.45
N ILE A 311 9.75 4.17 0.62
CA ILE A 311 8.68 3.62 1.45
C ILE A 311 7.80 2.75 0.55
N GLU A 312 7.57 1.50 0.93
CA GLU A 312 6.71 0.62 0.12
C GLU A 312 5.27 1.12 0.09
N SER A 313 4.60 0.91 -1.04
CA SER A 313 3.16 0.89 -1.22
C SER A 313 2.86 -0.36 -2.05
N ASN A 314 2.44 -1.45 -1.40
CA ASN A 314 2.40 -2.75 -2.04
C ASN A 314 1.11 -2.97 -2.84
N PRO A 315 1.16 -3.16 -4.18
CA PRO A 315 -0.03 -3.28 -5.04
C PRO A 315 -0.62 -4.70 -5.12
N ARG A 316 -0.11 -5.66 -4.36
CA ARG A 316 -0.54 -7.07 -4.46
C ARG A 316 -1.83 -7.34 -3.69
N PHE A 317 -2.91 -6.64 -4.05
CA PHE A 317 -4.20 -6.69 -3.33
C PHE A 317 -5.03 -7.97 -3.57
N GLY A 318 -4.71 -8.77 -4.59
CA GLY A 318 -5.52 -9.93 -4.99
C GLY A 318 -5.90 -10.86 -3.84
N PRO A 319 -4.94 -11.39 -3.05
CA PRO A 319 -5.24 -12.29 -1.95
C PRO A 319 -6.22 -11.71 -0.92
N LEU A 320 -6.04 -10.45 -0.52
CA LEU A 320 -6.89 -9.79 0.48
C LEU A 320 -8.27 -9.45 -0.09
N ALA A 321 -8.34 -8.98 -1.34
CA ALA A 321 -9.60 -8.60 -1.96
C ALA A 321 -10.52 -9.83 -2.17
N PHE A 322 -9.98 -10.95 -2.65
CA PHE A 322 -10.76 -12.18 -2.78
C PHE A 322 -11.10 -12.81 -1.43
N GLN A 323 -10.20 -12.71 -0.44
CA GLN A 323 -10.52 -13.16 0.92
C GLN A 323 -11.67 -12.35 1.53
N ALA A 324 -11.67 -11.02 1.34
CA ALA A 324 -12.76 -10.16 1.80
C ALA A 324 -14.10 -10.54 1.14
N LEU A 325 -14.11 -10.84 -0.17
CA LEU A 325 -15.33 -11.31 -0.85
C LEU A 325 -15.80 -12.68 -0.33
N GLU A 326 -14.89 -13.62 -0.05
CA GLU A 326 -15.23 -14.92 0.55
C GLU A 326 -15.79 -14.75 1.97
N ASP A 327 -15.16 -13.91 2.79
CA ASP A 327 -15.62 -13.63 4.16
C ASP A 327 -16.99 -12.93 4.15
N PHE A 328 -17.21 -12.03 3.20
CA PHE A 328 -18.53 -11.43 2.98
C PHE A 328 -19.59 -12.50 2.70
N TYR A 329 -19.43 -13.29 1.64
CA TYR A 329 -20.44 -14.26 1.24
C TYR A 329 -20.63 -15.42 2.22
N SER A 330 -19.59 -15.75 3.00
CA SER A 330 -19.68 -16.75 4.10
C SER A 330 -20.40 -16.20 5.34
N GLY A 331 -20.65 -14.89 5.40
CA GLY A 331 -21.27 -14.23 6.55
C GLY A 331 -20.34 -13.91 7.72
N LYS A 332 -19.00 -14.09 7.56
CA LYS A 332 -18.01 -13.64 8.56
C LYS A 332 -17.94 -12.12 8.67
N GLY A 333 -18.31 -11.44 7.58
CA GLY A 333 -18.31 -9.99 7.49
C GLY A 333 -16.95 -9.41 7.05
N VAL A 334 -17.02 -8.17 6.53
CA VAL A 334 -15.88 -7.40 6.03
C VAL A 334 -15.65 -6.19 6.92
N ALA A 335 -14.40 -5.87 7.20
CA ALA A 335 -14.01 -4.65 7.91
C ALA A 335 -14.17 -3.42 7.01
N GLU A 336 -14.42 -2.26 7.62
CA GLU A 336 -14.51 -0.99 6.88
C GLU A 336 -13.21 -0.67 6.15
N LYS A 337 -12.09 -0.84 6.84
CA LYS A 337 -10.76 -0.61 6.30
C LYS A 337 -9.82 -1.76 6.68
N THR A 338 -9.04 -2.20 5.72
CA THR A 338 -7.91 -3.13 5.91
C THR A 338 -6.63 -2.42 5.48
N ILE A 339 -5.82 -2.06 6.47
CA ILE A 339 -4.53 -1.38 6.25
C ILE A 339 -3.46 -2.45 6.08
N ILE A 340 -2.73 -2.39 4.98
CA ILE A 340 -1.60 -3.29 4.69
C ILE A 340 -0.31 -2.79 5.33
N SER A 341 0.62 -3.71 5.57
CA SER A 341 1.96 -3.39 6.08
C SER A 341 2.89 -3.08 4.91
N ASP A 342 3.46 -1.88 4.94
CA ASP A 342 4.43 -1.42 3.95
C ASP A 342 5.85 -1.49 4.52
N LYS A 343 6.80 -2.02 3.74
CA LYS A 343 8.22 -2.08 4.08
C LYS A 343 8.89 -0.70 3.91
N GLU A 344 10.17 -0.67 4.16
CA GLU A 344 11.07 0.42 3.81
C GLU A 344 12.32 -0.16 3.16
N TYR A 345 12.68 0.38 2.00
CA TYR A 345 13.91 0.01 1.31
C TYR A 345 14.96 1.09 1.57
N THR A 346 16.07 0.66 2.11
CA THR A 346 17.22 1.51 2.48
C THR A 346 18.50 0.94 1.85
N LYS A 347 19.61 1.66 1.96
CA LYS A 347 20.89 1.18 1.48
C LYS A 347 21.30 -0.16 2.10
N GLU A 348 20.87 -0.40 3.35
CA GLU A 348 21.24 -1.59 4.11
C GLU A 348 20.53 -2.86 3.61
N ASN A 349 19.29 -2.73 3.10
CA ASN A 349 18.47 -3.88 2.70
C ASN A 349 18.15 -3.95 1.20
N ALA A 350 18.40 -2.90 0.42
CA ALA A 350 18.01 -2.85 -0.98
C ALA A 350 18.55 -4.03 -1.81
N ALA A 351 19.77 -4.48 -1.56
CA ALA A 351 20.37 -5.58 -2.31
C ALA A 351 19.66 -6.92 -2.06
N SER A 352 19.28 -7.21 -0.82
CA SER A 352 18.54 -8.44 -0.46
C SER A 352 17.07 -8.38 -0.83
N GLU A 353 16.47 -7.18 -0.84
CA GLU A 353 15.05 -6.98 -1.11
C GLU A 353 14.73 -6.70 -2.59
N LEU A 354 15.73 -6.49 -3.45
CA LEU A 354 15.51 -6.18 -4.87
C LEU A 354 14.67 -7.23 -5.61
N ALA A 355 14.84 -8.51 -5.25
CA ALA A 355 14.06 -9.59 -5.84
C ALA A 355 12.56 -9.54 -5.45
N ASN A 356 12.25 -8.99 -4.27
CA ASN A 356 10.89 -8.86 -3.71
C ASN A 356 10.19 -7.58 -4.17
N ALA A 357 10.93 -6.59 -4.66
CA ALA A 357 10.39 -5.39 -5.29
C ALA A 357 9.58 -5.74 -6.54
N TYR A 358 8.63 -4.89 -6.94
CA TYR A 358 7.75 -5.17 -8.08
C TYR A 358 8.03 -4.30 -9.32
#